data_a00d8d849d619343687cb5b8478c18aa
#
_entry.id   a00d8d849d619343687cb5b8478c18aa
#
_cell.length_a   1.000
_cell.length_b   1.000
_cell.length_c   1.000
_cell.angle_alpha   90.00
_cell.angle_beta   90.00
_cell.angle_gamma   90.00
#
_symmetry.space_group_name_H-M   'P 1'
#
loop_
_entity.id
_entity.type
_entity.pdbx_description
1 polymer ?
#
loop_
_entity_poly.entity_id
_entity_poly.type
_entity_poly.pdbx_seq_one_letter_code
_entity_poly.pdbx_strand_id
1 'polypeptide(L)'
;MTKSRGISADLQSPRTKLLYFIYSAPSSKIKAEPGVKSSISSALGYKSDGHFHYDWNYLMNAGMIEEKQGHFLVTDTGKKEFALQSTAAMNNWIMVVMGIAMVFFTIGLNLGFLPKESVAFFGAALILIGSLFLIIGRRNKPKLPTEAKSLLKELSRH
;
A
#
# COMPACT_ATOMS: atom_id res chain seq x y z
N MET A 1 -12.64 -20.79 12.28
CA MET A 1 -11.54 -19.81 12.12
C MET A 1 -11.19 -19.68 10.64
N THR A 2 -11.83 -18.76 9.94
CA THR A 2 -11.55 -18.48 8.54
C THR A 2 -10.24 -17.70 8.47
N LYS A 3 -9.22 -18.36 7.91
CA LYS A 3 -7.91 -17.76 7.66
C LYS A 3 -8.12 -16.57 6.72
N SER A 4 -8.09 -15.36 7.24
CA SER A 4 -8.08 -14.12 6.47
C SER A 4 -6.88 -14.20 5.51
N ARG A 5 -7.13 -14.56 4.24
CA ARG A 5 -6.14 -14.38 3.20
C ARG A 5 -6.00 -12.87 3.03
N GLY A 6 -4.89 -12.32 3.51
CA GLY A 6 -4.54 -10.93 3.30
C GLY A 6 -4.66 -10.57 1.81
N ILE A 7 -4.89 -9.31 1.53
CA ILE A 7 -4.84 -8.80 0.16
C ILE A 7 -3.47 -9.17 -0.41
N SER A 8 -3.40 -9.48 -1.70
CA SER A 8 -2.12 -9.71 -2.39
C SER A 8 -1.11 -8.62 -2.05
N ALA A 9 0.12 -8.99 -1.74
CA ALA A 9 1.22 -8.05 -1.48
C ALA A 9 1.54 -7.13 -2.69
N ASP A 10 0.86 -7.35 -3.81
CA ASP A 10 0.97 -6.53 -5.02
C ASP A 10 0.13 -5.26 -4.89
N LEU A 11 0.82 -4.14 -4.67
CA LEU A 11 0.23 -2.79 -4.64
C LEU A 11 -0.48 -2.41 -5.96
N GLN A 12 -0.18 -3.08 -7.06
CA GLN A 12 -0.78 -2.82 -8.36
C GLN A 12 -1.96 -3.75 -8.67
N SER A 13 -2.31 -4.67 -7.77
CA SER A 13 -3.48 -5.53 -7.95
C SER A 13 -4.77 -4.71 -8.06
N PRO A 14 -5.75 -5.15 -8.87
CA PRO A 14 -7.04 -4.47 -9.00
C PRO A 14 -7.72 -4.22 -7.66
N ARG A 15 -7.67 -5.19 -6.76
CA ARG A 15 -8.25 -5.12 -5.42
C ARG A 15 -7.59 -4.05 -4.54
N THR A 16 -6.25 -3.97 -4.56
CA THR A 16 -5.53 -2.93 -3.82
C THR A 16 -5.82 -1.54 -4.39
N LYS A 17 -5.92 -1.42 -5.71
CA LYS A 17 -6.33 -0.16 -6.36
C LYS A 17 -7.75 0.25 -5.99
N LEU A 18 -8.68 -0.71 -5.89
CA LEU A 18 -10.05 -0.46 -5.46
C LEU A 18 -10.11 0.07 -4.02
N LEU A 19 -9.43 -0.61 -3.09
CA LEU A 19 -9.34 -0.15 -1.71
C LEU A 19 -8.68 1.24 -1.61
N TYR A 20 -7.59 1.45 -2.36
CA TYR A 20 -6.91 2.73 -2.40
C TYR A 20 -7.76 3.85 -3.01
N PHE A 21 -8.58 3.54 -4.01
CA PHE A 21 -9.50 4.49 -4.61
C PHE A 21 -10.49 5.02 -3.55
N ILE A 22 -11.15 4.13 -2.82
CA ILE A 22 -12.09 4.51 -1.75
C ILE A 22 -11.37 5.28 -0.63
N TYR A 23 -10.18 4.83 -0.24
CA TYR A 23 -9.34 5.50 0.76
C TYR A 23 -8.93 6.93 0.35
N SER A 24 -8.69 7.15 -0.93
CA SER A 24 -8.27 8.45 -1.49
C SER A 24 -9.43 9.41 -1.74
N ALA A 25 -10.67 8.94 -1.60
CA ALA A 25 -11.84 9.78 -1.71
C ALA A 25 -11.91 10.82 -0.56
N PRO A 26 -12.59 11.94 -0.73
CA PRO A 26 -12.76 12.95 0.31
C PRO A 26 -13.29 12.32 1.60
N SER A 27 -12.63 12.57 2.71
CA SER A 27 -12.93 11.96 4.02
C SER A 27 -12.93 10.41 4.01
N SER A 28 -12.28 9.77 3.02
CA SER A 28 -12.30 8.32 2.77
C SER A 28 -13.72 7.75 2.66
N LYS A 29 -14.63 8.51 2.05
CA LYS A 29 -16.05 8.18 1.89
C LYS A 29 -16.49 8.44 0.44
N ILE A 30 -17.33 7.55 -0.08
CA ILE A 30 -17.97 7.69 -1.38
C ILE A 30 -19.47 7.52 -1.18
N LYS A 31 -20.29 8.43 -1.68
CA LYS A 31 -21.74 8.34 -1.58
C LYS A 31 -22.26 7.12 -2.33
N ALA A 32 -23.12 6.32 -1.69
CA ALA A 32 -23.66 5.09 -2.25
C ALA A 32 -24.85 5.41 -3.17
N GLU A 33 -24.58 6.07 -4.31
CA GLU A 33 -25.59 6.38 -5.33
C GLU A 33 -25.74 5.23 -6.34
N PRO A 34 -26.91 5.12 -6.98
CA PRO A 34 -27.10 4.18 -8.09
C PRO A 34 -26.06 4.44 -9.20
N GLY A 35 -25.39 3.38 -9.67
CA GLY A 35 -24.39 3.49 -10.74
C GLY A 35 -22.97 3.81 -10.26
N VAL A 36 -22.75 4.26 -9.02
CA VAL A 36 -21.40 4.61 -8.53
C VAL A 36 -20.44 3.43 -8.59
N LYS A 37 -20.91 2.21 -8.31
CA LYS A 37 -20.08 0.99 -8.41
C LYS A 37 -19.65 0.73 -9.86
N SER A 38 -20.53 0.91 -10.82
CA SER A 38 -20.23 0.77 -12.24
C SER A 38 -19.22 1.82 -12.70
N SER A 39 -19.38 3.07 -12.27
CA SER A 39 -18.43 4.15 -12.56
C SER A 39 -17.04 3.85 -12.00
N ILE A 40 -16.96 3.34 -10.79
CA ILE A 40 -15.69 2.94 -10.17
C ILE A 40 -15.06 1.75 -10.92
N SER A 41 -15.86 0.74 -11.29
CA SER A 41 -15.43 -0.42 -12.08
C SER A 41 -14.78 0.01 -13.38
N SER A 42 -15.47 0.86 -14.13
CA SER A 42 -15.01 1.41 -15.41
C SER A 42 -13.74 2.25 -15.23
N ALA A 43 -13.72 3.17 -14.27
CA ALA A 43 -12.60 4.08 -14.02
C ALA A 43 -11.32 3.35 -13.57
N LEU A 44 -11.45 2.24 -12.86
CA LEU A 44 -10.32 1.39 -12.46
C LEU A 44 -9.87 0.41 -13.55
N GLY A 45 -10.60 0.32 -14.67
CA GLY A 45 -10.27 -0.52 -15.80
C GLY A 45 -10.53 -2.01 -15.54
N TYR A 46 -11.57 -2.35 -14.78
CA TYR A 46 -11.99 -3.74 -14.64
C TYR A 46 -12.54 -4.27 -15.97
N LYS A 47 -12.04 -5.45 -16.38
CA LYS A 47 -12.41 -6.09 -17.65
C LYS A 47 -13.81 -6.72 -17.63
N SER A 48 -14.36 -7.00 -16.44
CA SER A 48 -15.69 -7.55 -16.26
C SER A 48 -16.29 -7.14 -14.93
N ASP A 49 -17.61 -6.96 -14.92
CA ASP A 49 -18.36 -6.66 -13.70
C ASP A 49 -18.25 -7.78 -12.66
N GLY A 50 -18.18 -9.04 -13.09
CA GLY A 50 -18.01 -10.17 -12.19
C GLY A 50 -16.71 -10.08 -11.38
N HIS A 51 -15.60 -9.68 -11.99
CA HIS A 51 -14.32 -9.48 -11.30
C HIS A 51 -14.39 -8.32 -10.30
N PHE A 52 -15.02 -7.22 -10.70
CA PHE A 52 -15.24 -6.08 -9.81
C PHE A 52 -16.11 -6.48 -8.60
N HIS A 53 -17.24 -7.14 -8.83
CA HIS A 53 -18.12 -7.60 -7.76
C HIS A 53 -17.43 -8.59 -6.82
N TYR A 54 -16.59 -9.48 -7.35
CA TYR A 54 -15.80 -10.40 -6.54
C TYR A 54 -14.87 -9.64 -5.60
N ASP A 55 -14.09 -8.69 -6.12
CA ASP A 55 -13.16 -7.88 -5.32
C ASP A 55 -13.89 -6.97 -4.33
N TRP A 56 -15.01 -6.38 -4.74
CA TRP A 56 -15.87 -5.58 -3.88
C TRP A 56 -16.40 -6.38 -2.69
N ASN A 57 -17.02 -7.53 -2.97
CA ASN A 57 -17.57 -8.40 -1.93
C ASN A 57 -16.47 -8.95 -1.02
N TYR A 58 -15.29 -9.24 -1.57
CA TYR A 58 -14.15 -9.64 -0.76
C TYR A 58 -13.78 -8.54 0.24
N LEU A 59 -13.67 -7.28 -0.18
CA LEU A 59 -13.33 -6.17 0.71
C LEU A 59 -14.41 -5.95 1.78
N MET A 60 -15.69 -6.08 1.40
CA MET A 60 -16.81 -6.00 2.35
C MET A 60 -16.76 -7.14 3.39
N ASN A 61 -16.64 -8.38 2.93
CA ASN A 61 -16.61 -9.56 3.81
C ASN A 61 -15.37 -9.61 4.71
N ALA A 62 -14.26 -9.06 4.24
CA ALA A 62 -13.04 -8.90 5.04
C ALA A 62 -13.12 -7.72 6.02
N GLY A 63 -14.22 -6.97 6.03
CA GLY A 63 -14.40 -5.80 6.88
C GLY A 63 -13.43 -4.65 6.57
N MET A 64 -12.91 -4.57 5.34
CA MET A 64 -11.98 -3.50 4.93
C MET A 64 -12.71 -2.27 4.42
N ILE A 65 -13.89 -2.46 3.83
CA ILE A 65 -14.83 -1.42 3.47
C ILE A 65 -16.19 -1.75 4.10
N GLU A 66 -16.98 -0.74 4.39
CA GLU A 66 -18.34 -0.89 4.89
C GLU A 66 -19.27 0.14 4.24
N GLU A 67 -20.56 -0.18 4.22
CA GLU A 67 -21.60 0.76 3.84
C GLU A 67 -22.29 1.27 5.10
N LYS A 68 -22.20 2.57 5.35
CA LYS A 68 -22.79 3.21 6.52
C LYS A 68 -23.39 4.56 6.15
N GLN A 69 -24.64 4.79 6.55
CA GLN A 69 -25.34 6.06 6.29
C GLN A 69 -25.35 6.47 4.80
N GLY A 70 -25.52 5.50 3.90
CA GLY A 70 -25.54 5.78 2.45
C GLY A 70 -24.17 6.14 1.87
N HIS A 71 -23.07 5.76 2.54
CA HIS A 71 -21.71 5.97 2.06
C HIS A 71 -20.91 4.68 2.16
N PHE A 72 -20.07 4.44 1.16
CA PHE A 72 -18.99 3.44 1.23
C PHE A 72 -17.76 4.09 1.86
N LEU A 73 -17.22 3.47 2.90
CA LEU A 73 -16.06 3.99 3.61
C LEU A 73 -15.04 2.89 3.91
N VAL A 74 -13.78 3.29 4.02
CA VAL A 74 -12.70 2.40 4.42
C VAL A 74 -12.67 2.33 5.94
N THR A 75 -12.77 1.12 6.48
CA THR A 75 -12.69 0.86 7.91
C THR A 75 -11.26 1.01 8.44
N ASP A 76 -11.09 1.00 9.75
CA ASP A 76 -9.73 1.00 10.35
C ASP A 76 -8.96 -0.28 10.03
N THR A 77 -9.65 -1.41 9.83
CA THR A 77 -9.04 -2.65 9.33
C THR A 77 -8.49 -2.46 7.92
N GLY A 78 -9.26 -1.85 7.02
CA GLY A 78 -8.81 -1.56 5.66
C GLY A 78 -7.63 -0.59 5.61
N LYS A 79 -7.62 0.44 6.47
CA LYS A 79 -6.49 1.39 6.59
C LYS A 79 -5.22 0.69 7.08
N LYS A 80 -5.33 -0.16 8.10
CA LYS A 80 -4.20 -0.93 8.65
C LYS A 80 -3.64 -1.90 7.61
N GLU A 81 -4.51 -2.63 6.92
CA GLU A 81 -4.10 -3.57 5.88
C GLU A 81 -3.38 -2.86 4.73
N PHE A 82 -3.90 -1.71 4.29
CA PHE A 82 -3.23 -0.90 3.28
C PHE A 82 -1.87 -0.38 3.74
N ALA A 83 -1.75 0.08 4.99
CA ALA A 83 -0.49 0.53 5.58
C ALA A 83 0.55 -0.61 5.65
N LEU A 84 0.14 -1.81 6.08
CA LEU A 84 0.98 -2.99 6.14
C LEU A 84 1.51 -3.40 4.77
N GLN A 85 0.68 -3.36 3.73
CA GLN A 85 1.08 -3.71 2.36
C GLN A 85 2.05 -2.71 1.77
N SER A 86 1.82 -1.42 1.96
CA SER A 86 2.73 -0.39 1.48
C SER A 86 4.12 -0.50 2.13
N THR A 87 4.17 -1.05 3.34
CA THR A 87 5.41 -1.25 4.10
C THR A 87 6.07 -2.60 3.77
N ALA A 88 5.29 -3.67 3.59
CA ALA A 88 5.81 -5.03 3.40
C ALA A 88 6.58 -5.20 2.09
N ALA A 89 6.10 -4.63 0.98
CA ALA A 89 6.77 -4.72 -0.32
C ALA A 89 8.18 -4.09 -0.29
N MET A 90 8.41 -3.13 0.60
CA MET A 90 9.68 -2.43 0.74
C MET A 90 10.60 -3.07 1.78
N ASN A 91 9.99 -3.70 2.80
CA ASN A 91 10.75 -4.25 3.93
C ASN A 91 11.70 -5.38 3.49
N ASN A 92 11.29 -6.22 2.54
CA ASN A 92 12.11 -7.33 2.06
C ASN A 92 13.37 -6.85 1.35
N TRP A 93 13.30 -5.82 0.49
CA TRP A 93 14.46 -5.26 -0.18
C TRP A 93 15.43 -4.58 0.78
N ILE A 94 14.92 -3.85 1.75
CA ILE A 94 15.74 -3.20 2.79
C ILE A 94 16.54 -4.24 3.56
N MET A 95 15.88 -5.33 3.99
CA MET A 95 16.56 -6.39 4.74
C MET A 95 17.67 -7.06 3.92
N VAL A 96 17.46 -7.29 2.63
CA VAL A 96 18.47 -7.87 1.74
C VAL A 96 19.67 -6.92 1.59
N VAL A 97 19.42 -5.64 1.27
CA VAL A 97 20.49 -4.63 1.10
C VAL A 97 21.27 -4.44 2.40
N MET A 98 20.58 -4.36 3.55
CA MET A 98 21.22 -4.24 4.86
C MET A 98 22.04 -5.48 5.21
N GLY A 99 21.53 -6.67 4.91
CA GLY A 99 22.28 -7.92 5.12
C GLY A 99 23.56 -7.97 4.30
N ILE A 100 23.49 -7.63 3.02
CA ILE A 100 24.67 -7.57 2.13
C ILE A 100 25.68 -6.54 2.65
N ALA A 101 25.24 -5.36 3.02
CA ALA A 101 26.11 -4.31 3.55
C ALA A 101 26.81 -4.75 4.85
N MET A 102 26.11 -5.44 5.76
CA MET A 102 26.70 -5.99 6.97
C MET A 102 27.77 -7.06 6.69
N VAL A 103 27.53 -7.94 5.72
CA VAL A 103 28.51 -8.97 5.32
C VAL A 103 29.79 -8.32 4.79
N PHE A 104 29.69 -7.38 3.87
CA PHE A 104 30.86 -6.66 3.33
C PHE A 104 31.61 -5.90 4.40
N PHE A 105 30.90 -5.25 5.30
CA PHE A 105 31.50 -4.52 6.41
C PHE A 105 32.27 -5.45 7.36
N THR A 106 31.68 -6.60 7.71
CA THR A 106 32.32 -7.60 8.58
C THR A 106 33.59 -8.17 7.93
N ILE A 107 33.55 -8.46 6.62
CA ILE A 107 34.73 -8.91 5.88
C ILE A 107 35.81 -7.84 5.90
N GLY A 108 35.48 -6.58 5.65
CA GLY A 108 36.43 -5.47 5.65
C GLY A 108 37.12 -5.26 7.00
N LEU A 109 36.40 -5.43 8.12
CA LEU A 109 36.96 -5.38 9.47
C LEU A 109 37.90 -6.55 9.73
N ASN A 110 37.52 -7.78 9.36
CA ASN A 110 38.33 -8.98 9.61
C ASN A 110 39.62 -9.01 8.77
N LEU A 111 39.59 -8.47 7.56
CA LEU A 111 40.74 -8.36 6.67
C LEU A 111 41.65 -7.15 7.00
N GLY A 112 41.26 -6.33 7.99
CA GLY A 112 42.04 -5.15 8.40
C GLY A 112 41.97 -3.98 7.40
N PHE A 113 41.08 -4.02 6.40
CA PHE A 113 40.88 -2.91 5.47
C PHE A 113 40.16 -1.73 6.10
N LEU A 114 39.40 -1.97 7.17
CA LEU A 114 38.61 -0.94 7.86
C LEU A 114 39.12 -0.74 9.27
N PRO A 115 39.35 0.51 9.70
CA PRO A 115 39.70 0.80 11.08
C PRO A 115 38.49 0.55 12.01
N LYS A 116 38.73 0.23 13.28
CA LYS A 116 37.68 -0.07 14.27
C LYS A 116 36.73 1.11 14.47
N GLU A 117 37.19 2.33 14.30
CA GLU A 117 36.41 3.56 14.40
C GLU A 117 35.36 3.65 13.34
N SER A 118 35.52 2.95 12.22
CA SER A 118 34.53 2.91 11.12
C SER A 118 33.19 2.28 11.55
N VAL A 119 33.14 1.52 12.64
CA VAL A 119 31.90 0.92 13.16
C VAL A 119 30.85 1.99 13.48
N ALA A 120 31.26 3.09 14.12
CA ALA A 120 30.34 4.18 14.46
C ALA A 120 29.80 4.89 13.21
N PHE A 121 30.66 5.15 12.22
CA PHE A 121 30.23 5.76 10.94
C PHE A 121 29.30 4.86 10.16
N PHE A 122 29.58 3.54 10.14
CA PHE A 122 28.71 2.58 9.45
C PHE A 122 27.33 2.49 10.13
N GLY A 123 27.29 2.46 11.48
CA GLY A 123 26.04 2.48 12.22
C GLY A 123 25.21 3.73 11.95
N ALA A 124 25.84 4.91 11.93
CA ALA A 124 25.17 6.15 11.59
C ALA A 124 24.63 6.14 10.14
N ALA A 125 25.42 5.66 9.18
CA ALA A 125 25.01 5.52 7.80
C ALA A 125 23.79 4.59 7.63
N LEU A 126 23.76 3.45 8.35
CA LEU A 126 22.62 2.53 8.35
C LEU A 126 21.34 3.18 8.89
N ILE A 127 21.44 3.97 9.95
CA ILE A 127 20.30 4.71 10.52
C ILE A 127 19.78 5.73 9.51
N LEU A 128 20.65 6.47 8.85
CA LEU A 128 20.25 7.45 7.81
C LEU A 128 19.57 6.76 6.62
N ILE A 129 20.16 5.68 6.11
CA ILE A 129 19.61 4.89 5.01
C ILE A 129 18.24 4.33 5.41
N GLY A 130 18.12 3.72 6.60
CA GLY A 130 16.86 3.21 7.12
C GLY A 130 15.79 4.28 7.23
N SER A 131 16.15 5.48 7.69
CA SER A 131 15.24 6.62 7.79
C SER A 131 14.77 7.11 6.41
N LEU A 132 15.67 7.20 5.43
CA LEU A 132 15.33 7.53 4.04
C LEU A 132 14.38 6.51 3.45
N PHE A 133 14.60 5.23 3.66
CA PHE A 133 13.71 4.18 3.19
C PHE A 133 12.32 4.24 3.83
N LEU A 134 12.20 4.59 5.10
CA LEU A 134 10.91 4.82 5.75
C LEU A 134 10.14 5.99 5.10
N ILE A 135 10.84 7.05 4.71
CA ILE A 135 10.23 8.21 4.02
C ILE A 135 9.79 7.82 2.61
N ILE A 136 10.63 7.12 1.86
CA ILE A 136 10.32 6.65 0.50
C ILE A 136 9.17 5.65 0.52
N GLY A 137 9.12 4.76 1.51
CA GLY A 137 8.05 3.77 1.66
C GLY A 137 6.68 4.39 1.87
N ARG A 138 6.61 5.49 2.59
CA ARG A 138 5.36 6.24 2.73
C ARG A 138 4.85 6.84 1.40
N ARG A 139 5.71 6.93 0.38
CA ARG A 139 5.36 7.43 -0.97
C ARG A 139 4.94 6.33 -1.94
N ASN A 140 5.13 5.06 -1.60
CA ASN A 140 4.72 3.93 -2.45
C ASN A 140 3.20 3.74 -2.40
N LYS A 141 2.49 4.50 -3.22
CA LYS A 141 1.04 4.42 -3.37
C LYS A 141 0.69 3.67 -4.66
N PRO A 142 -0.45 2.94 -4.71
CA PRO A 142 -0.95 2.36 -5.94
C PRO A 142 -1.12 3.43 -7.02
N LYS A 143 -0.71 3.11 -8.24
CA LYS A 143 -0.92 4.02 -9.37
C LYS A 143 -2.35 3.86 -9.88
N LEU A 144 -3.18 4.85 -9.61
CA LEU A 144 -4.54 4.90 -10.16
C LEU A 144 -4.50 5.33 -11.63
N PRO A 145 -5.37 4.75 -12.49
CA PRO A 145 -5.61 5.23 -13.85
C PRO A 145 -6.02 6.71 -13.87
N THR A 146 -5.84 7.36 -15.00
CA THR A 146 -6.20 8.78 -15.18
C THR A 146 -7.69 9.00 -14.96
N GLU A 147 -8.52 8.08 -15.46
CA GLU A 147 -9.97 8.09 -15.32
C GLU A 147 -10.41 7.98 -13.86
N ALA A 148 -9.76 7.12 -13.07
CA ALA A 148 -10.02 7.02 -11.63
C ALA A 148 -9.67 8.31 -10.88
N LYS A 149 -8.60 9.00 -11.28
CA LYS A 149 -8.24 10.30 -10.69
C LYS A 149 -9.24 11.40 -11.05
N SER A 150 -9.76 11.42 -12.30
CA SER A 150 -10.79 12.37 -12.71
C SER A 150 -12.08 12.13 -11.94
N LEU A 151 -12.51 10.88 -11.79
CA LEU A 151 -13.69 10.51 -11.01
C LEU A 151 -13.54 10.92 -9.52
N LEU A 152 -12.37 10.70 -8.90
CA LEU A 152 -12.12 11.17 -7.54
C LEU A 152 -12.24 12.70 -7.41
N LYS A 153 -11.77 13.44 -8.42
CA LYS A 153 -11.89 14.90 -8.44
C LYS A 153 -13.33 15.35 -8.60
N GLU A 154 -14.13 14.62 -9.36
CA GLU A 154 -15.57 14.88 -9.52
C GLU A 154 -16.32 14.62 -8.21
N LEU A 155 -16.09 13.46 -7.59
CA LEU A 155 -16.67 13.10 -6.29
C LEU A 155 -16.25 14.04 -5.15
N SER A 156 -15.16 14.79 -5.31
CA SER A 156 -14.71 15.78 -4.34
C SER A 156 -15.41 17.13 -4.44
N ARG A 157 -16.21 17.36 -5.50
CA ARG A 157 -16.91 18.64 -5.74
C ARG A 157 -18.36 18.61 -5.25
N HIS A 158 -18.87 17.43 -4.91
CA HIS A 158 -20.21 17.21 -4.37
C HIS A 158 -20.14 16.80 -2.89
#